data_baacdcebbc582055baa5d89ba06b34cd
#
_entry.id   baacdcebbc582055baa5d89ba06b34cd
#
_cell.length_a   1.000
_cell.length_b   1.000
_cell.length_c   1.000
_cell.angle_alpha   90.00
_cell.angle_beta   90.00
_cell.angle_gamma   90.00
#
_symmetry.space_group_name_H-M   'P 1'
#
loop_
_entity.id
_entity.type
_entity.pdbx_description
1 polymer ?
#
loop_
_entity_poly.entity_id
_entity_poly.type
_entity_poly.pdbx_seq_one_letter_code
_entity_poly.pdbx_strand_id
1 'polypeptide(L)'
;MPRKANTRAASGAGSIRQRPDGRWEARVTVGNDPGTGKPIRRSIYGDTQAAVRKQMTATLREIDRGTYLTPQKTTVAQWLDEWLDTFAANKIKPTTYLHYQACIKNYIKPQIGAIELQALRGAHVQKVYNAMTKKGLSGKTVKNCAAVLHKALSVALKQGIIVSNPCDAAEQPKVVQREIAPLRDEDIPKFLEAIEDSPYRNALAVCLLAGLREGELLGLPWSQVDFEKGRITVSQQLQREKKKNGAYYIADTTKSGKPRTIEPPPLCFEYLRDEKRRQAQNKLKGGKLWSNAENLVFTDELGTHLAIHTFYKYFKKIAASIGRPDARVHDLRHTAATVMIASGADIKSVEDFMGHATASFTLNVYAHTSEQMMRDTAARTQSYYEKLKKA
;
A
#
# COMPACT_ATOMS: atom_id res chain seq x y z
N MET A 1 -67.54 36.65 21.56
CA MET A 1 -66.79 35.43 21.12
C MET A 1 -65.43 35.43 21.76
N PRO A 2 -65.01 34.40 22.53
CA PRO A 2 -63.72 34.39 23.19
C PRO A 2 -62.64 34.22 22.15
N ARG A 3 -61.53 35.05 22.16
CA ARG A 3 -60.33 34.97 21.39
C ARG A 3 -59.68 33.62 21.72
N LYS A 4 -59.51 32.75 20.69
CA LYS A 4 -58.68 31.53 20.79
C LYS A 4 -57.30 31.89 21.31
N ALA A 5 -56.95 31.36 22.47
CA ALA A 5 -55.62 31.49 23.04
C ALA A 5 -54.58 30.95 22.03
N ASN A 6 -53.67 31.80 21.63
CA ASN A 6 -52.57 31.48 20.73
C ASN A 6 -51.55 30.68 21.55
N THR A 7 -51.76 29.38 21.72
CA THR A 7 -50.81 28.48 22.38
C THR A 7 -49.56 28.40 21.46
N ARG A 8 -48.49 29.11 21.86
CA ARG A 8 -47.17 28.98 21.24
C ARG A 8 -46.74 27.52 21.35
N ALA A 9 -46.44 26.90 20.20
CA ALA A 9 -45.87 25.57 20.23
C ALA A 9 -44.58 25.54 21.07
N ALA A 10 -44.33 24.42 21.75
CA ALA A 10 -43.15 24.24 22.59
C ALA A 10 -41.89 24.62 21.82
N SER A 11 -40.90 25.20 22.47
CA SER A 11 -39.62 25.58 21.89
C SER A 11 -38.99 24.33 21.27
N GLY A 12 -38.63 24.37 19.98
CA GLY A 12 -38.05 23.22 19.23
C GLY A 12 -39.06 22.43 18.40
N ALA A 13 -40.39 22.54 18.63
CA ALA A 13 -41.40 21.77 17.91
C ALA A 13 -41.55 22.13 16.41
N GLY A 14 -40.90 23.20 15.94
CA GLY A 14 -41.07 23.73 14.59
C GLY A 14 -42.37 24.43 14.36
N SER A 15 -42.62 24.96 13.16
CA SER A 15 -43.89 25.62 12.81
C SER A 15 -44.29 25.19 11.38
N ILE A 16 -45.62 25.09 11.15
CA ILE A 16 -46.19 24.79 9.84
C ILE A 16 -47.14 25.93 9.48
N ARG A 17 -47.02 26.45 8.22
CA ARG A 17 -47.91 27.48 7.68
C ARG A 17 -48.21 27.22 6.22
N GLN A 18 -49.34 27.72 5.74
CA GLN A 18 -49.62 27.81 4.33
C GLN A 18 -49.09 29.14 3.79
N ARG A 19 -48.44 29.09 2.62
CA ARG A 19 -47.89 30.26 1.95
C ARG A 19 -48.95 30.88 1.00
N PRO A 20 -48.79 32.13 0.60
CA PRO A 20 -49.70 32.76 -0.34
C PRO A 20 -49.80 32.06 -1.70
N ASP A 21 -48.75 31.28 -2.09
CA ASP A 21 -48.70 30.46 -3.32
C ASP A 21 -49.46 29.13 -3.17
N GLY A 22 -50.16 28.91 -2.06
CA GLY A 22 -50.94 27.71 -1.79
C GLY A 22 -50.12 26.53 -1.23
N ARG A 23 -48.80 26.56 -1.32
CA ARG A 23 -47.93 25.50 -0.79
C ARG A 23 -47.78 25.59 0.75
N TRP A 24 -47.49 24.44 1.34
CA TRP A 24 -47.22 24.35 2.78
C TRP A 24 -45.74 24.46 3.08
N GLU A 25 -45.39 25.18 4.14
CA GLU A 25 -44.04 25.36 4.64
C GLU A 25 -43.96 24.94 6.09
N ALA A 26 -43.04 24.04 6.45
CA ALA A 26 -42.63 23.83 7.83
C ALA A 26 -41.26 24.44 8.05
N ARG A 27 -41.02 25.00 9.25
CA ARG A 27 -39.73 25.50 9.69
C ARG A 27 -39.24 24.74 10.91
N VAL A 28 -38.05 24.18 10.85
CA VAL A 28 -37.39 23.47 11.97
C VAL A 28 -36.07 24.16 12.29
N THR A 29 -35.70 24.22 13.57
CA THR A 29 -34.37 24.66 13.98
C THR A 29 -33.46 23.43 13.95
N VAL A 30 -32.36 23.48 13.16
CA VAL A 30 -31.47 22.35 12.95
C VAL A 30 -30.17 22.47 13.72
N GLY A 31 -29.96 23.55 14.44
CA GLY A 31 -28.78 23.84 15.26
C GLY A 31 -28.62 25.33 15.47
N ASN A 32 -27.50 25.72 16.05
CA ASN A 32 -27.10 27.13 16.19
C ASN A 32 -25.83 27.38 15.43
N ASP A 33 -25.70 28.55 14.87
CA ASP A 33 -24.48 29.05 14.20
C ASP A 33 -23.36 29.18 15.23
N PRO A 34 -22.20 28.50 15.06
CA PRO A 34 -21.15 28.52 16.06
C PRO A 34 -20.52 29.89 16.30
N GLY A 35 -20.56 30.78 15.30
CA GLY A 35 -19.95 32.12 15.39
C GLY A 35 -20.88 33.16 16.00
N THR A 36 -22.21 33.03 15.78
CA THR A 36 -23.19 34.04 16.19
C THR A 36 -24.16 33.56 17.26
N GLY A 37 -24.19 32.26 17.55
CA GLY A 37 -25.16 31.65 18.48
C GLY A 37 -26.61 31.65 17.97
N LYS A 38 -26.88 32.19 16.78
CA LYS A 38 -28.25 32.30 16.25
C LYS A 38 -28.77 30.95 15.75
N PRO A 39 -30.05 30.65 15.91
CA PRO A 39 -30.64 29.39 15.47
C PRO A 39 -30.64 29.30 13.94
N ILE A 40 -30.05 28.21 13.40
CA ILE A 40 -30.13 27.86 12.00
C ILE A 40 -31.48 27.20 11.76
N ARG A 41 -32.27 27.77 10.87
CA ARG A 41 -33.60 27.27 10.53
C ARG A 41 -33.65 26.73 9.12
N ARG A 42 -34.32 25.60 8.95
CA ARG A 42 -34.57 24.98 7.64
C ARG A 42 -36.07 25.00 7.34
N SER A 43 -36.39 25.38 6.11
CA SER A 43 -37.74 25.29 5.55
C SER A 43 -37.94 24.01 4.76
N ILE A 44 -39.05 23.34 4.97
CA ILE A 44 -39.51 22.12 4.30
C ILE A 44 -40.78 22.51 3.53
N TYR A 45 -40.86 22.25 2.24
CA TYR A 45 -41.99 22.61 1.40
C TYR A 45 -42.72 21.38 0.91
N GLY A 46 -44.06 21.49 0.69
CA GLY A 46 -44.86 20.43 0.11
C GLY A 46 -46.25 20.94 -0.27
N ASP A 47 -46.95 20.16 -1.08
CA ASP A 47 -48.27 20.53 -1.61
C ASP A 47 -49.42 20.33 -0.58
N THR A 48 -49.18 19.49 0.44
CA THR A 48 -50.17 19.22 1.50
C THR A 48 -49.57 19.39 2.88
N GLN A 49 -50.41 19.83 3.85
CA GLN A 49 -49.99 19.95 5.24
C GLN A 49 -49.53 18.61 5.84
N ALA A 50 -50.17 17.50 5.45
CA ALA A 50 -49.84 16.17 5.93
C ALA A 50 -48.42 15.74 5.48
N ALA A 51 -48.05 15.98 4.20
CA ALA A 51 -46.76 15.68 3.65
C ALA A 51 -45.63 16.48 4.37
N VAL A 52 -45.84 17.79 4.56
CA VAL A 52 -44.88 18.66 5.24
C VAL A 52 -44.71 18.29 6.70
N ARG A 53 -45.83 17.93 7.38
CA ARG A 53 -45.80 17.46 8.79
C ARG A 53 -45.02 16.16 8.93
N LYS A 54 -45.21 15.21 8.02
CA LYS A 54 -44.45 13.93 7.99
C LYS A 54 -42.95 14.17 7.84
N GLN A 55 -42.55 15.03 6.92
CA GLN A 55 -41.15 15.36 6.71
C GLN A 55 -40.57 16.12 7.91
N MET A 56 -41.30 17.08 8.48
CA MET A 56 -40.90 17.79 9.69
C MET A 56 -40.66 16.85 10.86
N THR A 57 -41.59 15.90 11.11
CA THR A 57 -41.43 14.91 12.18
C THR A 57 -40.21 14.01 11.95
N ALA A 58 -39.94 13.60 10.70
CA ALA A 58 -38.75 12.83 10.38
C ALA A 58 -37.48 13.62 10.68
N THR A 59 -37.42 14.89 10.24
CA THR A 59 -36.28 15.77 10.48
C THR A 59 -36.03 16.02 11.98
N LEU A 60 -37.10 16.25 12.75
CA LEU A 60 -36.98 16.41 14.20
C LEU A 60 -36.42 15.15 14.88
N ARG A 61 -36.88 13.95 14.46
CA ARG A 61 -36.34 12.68 14.97
C ARG A 61 -34.86 12.49 14.64
N GLU A 62 -34.41 12.94 13.46
CA GLU A 62 -33.00 12.91 13.08
C GLU A 62 -32.17 13.87 13.95
N ILE A 63 -32.71 15.06 14.26
CA ILE A 63 -32.06 16.04 15.14
C ILE A 63 -31.96 15.47 16.57
N ASP A 64 -33.05 14.91 17.11
CA ASP A 64 -33.08 14.32 18.45
C ASP A 64 -32.11 13.14 18.59
N ARG A 65 -31.90 12.37 17.53
CA ARG A 65 -30.92 11.27 17.48
C ARG A 65 -29.49 11.72 17.19
N GLY A 66 -29.25 13.01 16.92
CA GLY A 66 -27.94 13.52 16.51
C GLY A 66 -27.50 13.03 15.11
N THR A 67 -28.43 12.54 14.29
CA THR A 67 -28.13 11.99 12.95
C THR A 67 -28.54 12.96 11.83
N TYR A 68 -29.02 14.15 12.18
CA TYR A 68 -29.38 15.16 11.18
C TYR A 68 -28.13 15.69 10.48
N LEU A 69 -28.13 15.63 9.16
CA LEU A 69 -27.10 16.24 8.31
C LEU A 69 -27.69 17.38 7.49
N THR A 70 -26.99 18.48 7.42
CA THR A 70 -27.34 19.51 6.44
C THR A 70 -27.18 18.93 5.04
N PRO A 71 -28.22 18.93 4.18
CA PRO A 71 -28.12 18.42 2.83
C PRO A 71 -27.05 19.13 2.04
N GLN A 72 -26.15 18.36 1.48
CA GLN A 72 -25.08 18.81 0.61
C GLN A 72 -25.19 18.11 -0.74
N LYS A 73 -24.98 18.86 -1.81
CA LYS A 73 -24.96 18.32 -3.18
C LYS A 73 -23.58 17.78 -3.60
N THR A 74 -22.65 17.72 -2.66
CA THR A 74 -21.31 17.21 -2.91
C THR A 74 -21.39 15.77 -3.40
N THR A 75 -20.83 15.49 -4.57
CA THR A 75 -20.79 14.13 -5.13
C THR A 75 -19.64 13.34 -4.55
N VAL A 76 -19.71 12.00 -4.66
CA VAL A 76 -18.61 11.10 -4.28
C VAL A 76 -17.33 11.47 -5.02
N ALA A 77 -17.40 11.84 -6.30
CA ALA A 77 -16.22 12.24 -7.07
C ALA A 77 -15.54 13.48 -6.49
N GLN A 78 -16.33 14.51 -6.17
CA GLN A 78 -15.81 15.76 -5.58
C GLN A 78 -15.21 15.51 -4.20
N TRP A 79 -15.88 14.73 -3.36
CA TRP A 79 -15.36 14.38 -2.04
C TRP A 79 -14.04 13.61 -2.13
N LEU A 80 -13.92 12.62 -3.03
CA LEU A 80 -12.71 11.83 -3.18
C LEU A 80 -11.51 12.67 -3.64
N ASP A 81 -11.71 13.67 -4.50
CA ASP A 81 -10.66 14.59 -4.90
C ASP A 81 -10.23 15.47 -3.72
N GLU A 82 -11.19 16.09 -3.04
CA GLU A 82 -10.94 16.92 -1.86
C GLU A 82 -10.24 16.13 -0.76
N TRP A 83 -10.71 14.91 -0.48
CA TRP A 83 -10.09 14.04 0.51
C TRP A 83 -8.64 13.69 0.15
N LEU A 84 -8.38 13.36 -1.12
CA LEU A 84 -7.05 12.96 -1.57
C LEU A 84 -6.07 14.12 -1.44
N ASP A 85 -6.47 15.33 -1.84
CA ASP A 85 -5.60 16.49 -1.89
C ASP A 85 -5.45 17.18 -0.53
N THR A 86 -6.53 17.25 0.26
CA THR A 86 -6.53 17.99 1.52
C THR A 86 -6.15 17.11 2.72
N PHE A 87 -6.71 15.90 2.80
CA PHE A 87 -6.58 15.08 4.00
C PHE A 87 -5.52 13.98 3.89
N ALA A 88 -5.26 13.47 2.67
CA ALA A 88 -4.35 12.36 2.48
C ALA A 88 -2.95 12.77 2.00
N ALA A 89 -2.85 13.76 1.11
CA ALA A 89 -1.60 14.11 0.40
C ALA A 89 -0.40 14.31 1.33
N ASN A 90 -0.57 15.04 2.43
CA ASN A 90 0.50 15.37 3.37
C ASN A 90 0.83 14.24 4.39
N LYS A 91 0.04 13.15 4.40
CA LYS A 91 0.17 12.05 5.37
C LYS A 91 0.69 10.76 4.75
N ILE A 92 0.80 10.70 3.43
CA ILE A 92 1.17 9.49 2.71
C ILE A 92 2.35 9.73 1.77
N LYS A 93 3.13 8.67 1.52
CA LYS A 93 4.26 8.74 0.57
C LYS A 93 3.73 9.01 -0.86
N PRO A 94 4.52 9.67 -1.73
CA PRO A 94 4.13 9.97 -3.11
C PRO A 94 3.64 8.74 -3.91
N THR A 95 4.29 7.59 -3.72
CA THR A 95 3.89 6.32 -4.35
C THR A 95 2.50 5.84 -3.89
N THR A 96 2.16 6.05 -2.61
CA THR A 96 0.85 5.72 -2.04
C THR A 96 -0.22 6.67 -2.57
N TYR A 97 0.09 7.98 -2.68
CA TYR A 97 -0.80 8.97 -3.28
C TYR A 97 -1.20 8.57 -4.71
N LEU A 98 -0.22 8.22 -5.54
CA LEU A 98 -0.46 7.79 -6.92
C LEU A 98 -1.29 6.51 -7.00
N HIS A 99 -1.07 5.58 -6.07
CA HIS A 99 -1.91 4.39 -5.97
C HIS A 99 -3.36 4.74 -5.62
N TYR A 100 -3.57 5.63 -4.65
CA TYR A 100 -4.91 6.09 -4.27
C TYR A 100 -5.60 6.80 -5.43
N GLN A 101 -4.89 7.72 -6.10
CA GLN A 101 -5.37 8.42 -7.29
C GLN A 101 -5.79 7.44 -8.41
N ALA A 102 -4.98 6.42 -8.66
CA ALA A 102 -5.29 5.39 -9.65
C ALA A 102 -6.54 4.58 -9.27
N CYS A 103 -6.68 4.17 -8.00
CA CYS A 103 -7.88 3.48 -7.51
C CYS A 103 -9.13 4.35 -7.68
N ILE A 104 -9.07 5.61 -7.28
CA ILE A 104 -10.17 6.57 -7.38
C ILE A 104 -10.56 6.77 -8.85
N LYS A 105 -9.60 7.12 -9.70
CA LYS A 105 -9.83 7.47 -11.10
C LYS A 105 -10.34 6.30 -11.94
N ASN A 106 -9.72 5.12 -11.80
CA ASN A 106 -9.94 4.02 -12.73
C ASN A 106 -11.08 3.08 -12.29
N TYR A 107 -11.39 3.01 -10.99
CA TYR A 107 -12.31 2.01 -10.48
C TYR A 107 -13.49 2.59 -9.70
N ILE A 108 -13.28 3.61 -8.86
CA ILE A 108 -14.33 4.12 -7.97
C ILE A 108 -15.20 5.15 -8.69
N LYS A 109 -14.61 6.23 -9.18
CA LYS A 109 -15.35 7.33 -9.84
C LYS A 109 -16.23 6.88 -11.02
N PRO A 110 -15.79 5.97 -11.91
CA PRO A 110 -16.63 5.54 -13.02
C PRO A 110 -17.93 4.85 -12.61
N GLN A 111 -17.99 4.29 -11.39
CA GLN A 111 -19.14 3.53 -10.92
C GLN A 111 -20.09 4.33 -10.02
N ILE A 112 -19.54 5.18 -9.16
CA ILE A 112 -20.31 5.86 -8.10
C ILE A 112 -20.01 7.36 -8.01
N GLY A 113 -19.13 7.90 -8.84
CA GLY A 113 -18.67 9.29 -8.74
C GLY A 113 -19.76 10.35 -8.84
N ALA A 114 -20.82 10.10 -9.63
CA ALA A 114 -21.94 11.02 -9.82
C ALA A 114 -22.97 11.00 -8.68
N ILE A 115 -22.91 10.01 -7.79
CA ILE A 115 -23.85 9.88 -6.67
C ILE A 115 -23.56 10.96 -5.64
N GLU A 116 -24.58 11.62 -5.10
CA GLU A 116 -24.43 12.51 -3.95
C GLU A 116 -23.90 11.72 -2.74
N LEU A 117 -22.91 12.26 -2.06
CA LEU A 117 -22.18 11.56 -0.99
C LEU A 117 -23.13 11.06 0.12
N GLN A 118 -24.13 11.89 0.50
CA GLN A 118 -25.15 11.54 1.49
C GLN A 118 -26.18 10.50 0.99
N ALA A 119 -26.27 10.31 -0.32
CA ALA A 119 -27.12 9.30 -0.94
C ALA A 119 -26.40 7.96 -1.20
N LEU A 120 -25.07 7.91 -0.94
CA LEU A 120 -24.30 6.67 -1.11
C LEU A 120 -24.74 5.60 -0.13
N ARG A 121 -24.89 4.36 -0.60
CA ARG A 121 -25.34 3.18 0.18
C ARG A 121 -24.39 2.01 -0.07
N GLY A 122 -24.39 1.03 0.85
CA GLY A 122 -23.57 -0.19 0.72
C GLY A 122 -23.76 -0.94 -0.59
N ALA A 123 -24.99 -0.98 -1.13
CA ALA A 123 -25.28 -1.58 -2.42
C ALA A 123 -24.53 -0.92 -3.59
N HIS A 124 -24.31 0.40 -3.53
CA HIS A 124 -23.50 1.11 -4.53
C HIS A 124 -22.03 0.72 -4.43
N VAL A 125 -21.50 0.62 -3.20
CA VAL A 125 -20.13 0.17 -2.93
C VAL A 125 -19.94 -1.28 -3.40
N GLN A 126 -20.91 -2.16 -3.14
CA GLN A 126 -20.89 -3.55 -3.61
C GLN A 126 -20.81 -3.65 -5.13
N LYS A 127 -21.52 -2.78 -5.85
CA LYS A 127 -21.44 -2.72 -7.33
C LYS A 127 -20.01 -2.39 -7.80
N VAL A 128 -19.29 -1.50 -7.08
CA VAL A 128 -17.87 -1.20 -7.42
C VAL A 128 -17.02 -2.45 -7.30
N TYR A 129 -17.13 -3.19 -6.19
CA TYR A 129 -16.33 -4.41 -5.97
C TYR A 129 -16.66 -5.48 -7.02
N ASN A 130 -17.94 -5.69 -7.30
CA ASN A 130 -18.39 -6.64 -8.31
C ASN A 130 -17.91 -6.26 -9.72
N ALA A 131 -17.96 -4.98 -10.09
CA ALA A 131 -17.46 -4.50 -11.37
C ALA A 131 -15.94 -4.69 -11.52
N MET A 132 -15.17 -4.49 -10.45
CA MET A 132 -13.73 -4.75 -10.44
C MET A 132 -13.42 -6.24 -10.60
N THR A 133 -14.14 -7.10 -9.90
CA THR A 133 -14.00 -8.57 -10.03
C THR A 133 -14.36 -9.03 -11.44
N LYS A 134 -15.47 -8.52 -12.01
CA LYS A 134 -15.88 -8.83 -13.39
C LYS A 134 -14.85 -8.41 -14.44
N LYS A 135 -14.05 -7.37 -14.17
CA LYS A 135 -12.91 -6.96 -15.01
C LYS A 135 -11.67 -7.86 -14.84
N GLY A 136 -11.75 -8.96 -14.08
CA GLY A 136 -10.63 -9.88 -13.85
C GLY A 136 -9.59 -9.39 -12.84
N LEU A 137 -9.88 -8.37 -12.04
CA LEU A 137 -8.93 -7.89 -11.03
C LEU A 137 -8.86 -8.87 -9.85
N SER A 138 -7.64 -9.05 -9.32
CA SER A 138 -7.43 -9.92 -8.17
C SER A 138 -8.17 -9.40 -6.92
N GLY A 139 -8.63 -10.33 -6.06
CA GLY A 139 -9.24 -9.96 -4.77
C GLY A 139 -8.38 -9.02 -3.93
N LYS A 140 -7.04 -9.13 -4.01
CA LYS A 140 -6.10 -8.21 -3.36
C LYS A 140 -6.20 -6.79 -3.91
N THR A 141 -6.35 -6.64 -5.24
CA THR A 141 -6.52 -5.32 -5.88
C THR A 141 -7.84 -4.68 -5.46
N VAL A 142 -8.93 -5.46 -5.45
CA VAL A 142 -10.24 -4.99 -4.96
C VAL A 142 -10.15 -4.56 -3.50
N LYS A 143 -9.55 -5.38 -2.64
CA LYS A 143 -9.36 -5.06 -1.21
C LYS A 143 -8.54 -3.77 -1.00
N ASN A 144 -7.51 -3.55 -1.79
CA ASN A 144 -6.71 -2.33 -1.72
C ASN A 144 -7.55 -1.09 -2.10
N CYS A 145 -8.35 -1.16 -3.18
CA CYS A 145 -9.25 -0.06 -3.57
C CYS A 145 -10.38 0.14 -2.56
N ALA A 146 -10.92 -0.94 -1.99
CA ALA A 146 -11.90 -0.87 -0.91
C ALA A 146 -11.34 -0.12 0.31
N ALA A 147 -10.10 -0.39 0.70
CA ALA A 147 -9.44 0.31 1.80
C ALA A 147 -9.26 1.82 1.51
N VAL A 148 -9.02 2.22 0.26
CA VAL A 148 -8.95 3.64 -0.13
C VAL A 148 -10.31 4.30 0.03
N LEU A 149 -11.38 3.69 -0.51
CA LEU A 149 -12.74 4.22 -0.39
C LEU A 149 -13.18 4.29 1.07
N HIS A 150 -12.95 3.23 1.84
CA HIS A 150 -13.29 3.18 3.26
C HIS A 150 -12.60 4.30 4.05
N LYS A 151 -11.31 4.55 3.81
CA LYS A 151 -10.57 5.65 4.46
C LYS A 151 -11.16 7.02 4.13
N ALA A 152 -11.48 7.26 2.87
CA ALA A 152 -12.07 8.53 2.44
C ALA A 152 -13.44 8.76 3.08
N LEU A 153 -14.30 7.73 3.11
CA LEU A 153 -15.62 7.81 3.72
C LEU A 153 -15.55 7.87 5.25
N SER A 154 -14.54 7.25 5.88
CA SER A 154 -14.31 7.39 7.33
C SER A 154 -13.94 8.82 7.72
N VAL A 155 -13.26 9.56 6.84
CA VAL A 155 -13.02 11.00 7.07
C VAL A 155 -14.31 11.79 6.90
N ALA A 156 -15.14 11.50 5.90
CA ALA A 156 -16.45 12.13 5.72
C ALA A 156 -17.36 11.91 6.95
N LEU A 157 -17.33 10.70 7.51
CA LEU A 157 -18.05 10.37 8.74
C LEU A 157 -17.55 11.22 9.94
N LYS A 158 -16.22 11.29 10.14
CA LYS A 158 -15.61 12.10 11.21
C LYS A 158 -15.87 13.60 11.05
N GLN A 159 -16.04 14.08 9.82
CA GLN A 159 -16.41 15.47 9.52
C GLN A 159 -17.92 15.73 9.63
N GLY A 160 -18.73 14.71 9.95
CA GLY A 160 -20.18 14.84 10.03
C GLY A 160 -20.86 15.10 8.69
N ILE A 161 -20.21 14.72 7.56
CA ILE A 161 -20.79 14.87 6.21
C ILE A 161 -21.74 13.70 5.90
N ILE A 162 -21.45 12.51 6.44
CA ILE A 162 -22.29 11.31 6.37
C ILE A 162 -22.52 10.74 7.78
N VAL A 163 -23.59 9.99 7.97
CA VAL A 163 -23.96 9.41 9.29
C VAL A 163 -23.37 8.01 9.54
N SER A 164 -22.97 7.32 8.48
CA SER A 164 -22.35 5.98 8.55
C SER A 164 -21.45 5.78 7.35
N ASN A 165 -20.48 4.86 7.49
CA ASN A 165 -19.63 4.53 6.36
C ASN A 165 -20.30 3.42 5.50
N PRO A 166 -20.71 3.71 4.25
CA PRO A 166 -21.36 2.70 3.40
C PRO A 166 -20.50 1.49 3.07
N CYS A 167 -19.18 1.58 3.21
CA CYS A 167 -18.28 0.45 3.00
C CYS A 167 -18.46 -0.67 4.03
N ASP A 168 -18.97 -0.35 5.22
CA ASP A 168 -19.15 -1.32 6.32
C ASP A 168 -20.26 -2.34 5.98
N ALA A 169 -21.20 -1.96 5.09
CA ALA A 169 -22.28 -2.81 4.63
C ALA A 169 -21.96 -3.55 3.31
N ALA A 170 -20.72 -3.47 2.81
CA ALA A 170 -20.32 -4.10 1.56
C ALA A 170 -19.30 -5.23 1.82
N GLU A 171 -19.49 -6.36 1.17
CA GLU A 171 -18.62 -7.53 1.30
C GLU A 171 -17.46 -7.47 0.29
N GLN A 172 -16.25 -7.67 0.81
CA GLN A 172 -15.05 -7.72 -0.01
C GLN A 172 -14.83 -9.16 -0.52
N PRO A 173 -14.29 -9.34 -1.75
CA PRO A 173 -13.96 -10.66 -2.26
C PRO A 173 -12.88 -11.32 -1.42
N LYS A 174 -12.91 -12.64 -1.33
CA LYS A 174 -11.85 -13.44 -0.71
C LYS A 174 -10.53 -13.18 -1.43
N VAL A 175 -9.49 -12.95 -0.65
CA VAL A 175 -8.12 -12.83 -1.16
C VAL A 175 -7.48 -14.20 -1.14
N VAL A 176 -7.27 -14.78 -2.32
CA VAL A 176 -6.41 -15.95 -2.44
C VAL A 176 -4.99 -15.48 -2.21
N GLN A 177 -4.38 -15.89 -1.11
CA GLN A 177 -2.96 -15.63 -0.87
C GLN A 177 -2.17 -16.50 -1.83
N ARG A 178 -1.32 -15.86 -2.63
CA ARG A 178 -0.34 -16.59 -3.42
C ARG A 178 0.72 -17.11 -2.44
N GLU A 179 1.00 -18.39 -2.50
CA GLU A 179 2.11 -18.98 -1.76
C GLU A 179 3.43 -18.31 -2.17
N ILE A 180 4.27 -18.08 -1.18
CA ILE A 180 5.63 -17.62 -1.40
C ILE A 180 6.38 -18.86 -1.88
N ALA A 181 6.95 -18.80 -3.08
CA ALA A 181 7.66 -19.89 -3.70
C ALA A 181 9.14 -19.51 -3.90
N PRO A 182 9.98 -19.58 -2.85
CA PRO A 182 11.41 -19.37 -2.99
C PRO A 182 11.98 -20.39 -4.00
N LEU A 183 13.15 -20.12 -4.55
CA LEU A 183 13.90 -21.12 -5.29
C LEU A 183 14.24 -22.27 -4.34
N ARG A 184 14.04 -23.50 -4.80
CA ARG A 184 14.42 -24.68 -4.05
C ARG A 184 15.93 -24.88 -4.14
N ASP A 185 16.50 -25.69 -3.26
CA ASP A 185 17.94 -25.98 -3.25
C ASP A 185 18.42 -26.46 -4.61
N GLU A 186 17.62 -27.27 -5.31
CA GLU A 186 17.89 -27.75 -6.69
C GLU A 186 17.80 -26.68 -7.77
N ASP A 187 17.07 -25.60 -7.53
CA ASP A 187 16.90 -24.48 -8.47
C ASP A 187 18.07 -23.49 -8.38
N ILE A 188 18.72 -23.39 -7.20
CA ILE A 188 19.78 -22.39 -6.96
C ILE A 188 21.00 -22.58 -7.89
N PRO A 189 21.57 -23.80 -8.01
CA PRO A 189 22.66 -24.03 -8.97
C PRO A 189 22.27 -23.73 -10.41
N LYS A 190 21.07 -24.15 -10.83
CA LYS A 190 20.54 -23.87 -12.17
C LYS A 190 20.37 -22.37 -12.42
N PHE A 191 19.94 -21.62 -11.41
CA PHE A 191 19.81 -20.17 -11.49
C PHE A 191 21.17 -19.49 -11.63
N LEU A 192 22.16 -19.91 -10.82
CA LEU A 192 23.51 -19.37 -10.88
C LEU A 192 24.18 -19.67 -12.24
N GLU A 193 23.98 -20.84 -12.81
CA GLU A 193 24.43 -21.18 -14.16
C GLU A 193 23.71 -20.35 -15.23
N ALA A 194 22.39 -20.22 -15.14
CA ALA A 194 21.58 -19.50 -16.13
C ALA A 194 21.84 -17.97 -16.17
N ILE A 195 22.42 -17.40 -15.11
CA ILE A 195 22.79 -15.97 -15.08
C ILE A 195 24.18 -15.70 -15.67
N GLU A 196 25.03 -16.69 -15.91
CA GLU A 196 26.45 -16.49 -16.29
C GLU A 196 26.59 -15.59 -17.52
N ASP A 197 25.81 -15.81 -18.57
CA ASP A 197 25.82 -15.01 -19.78
C ASP A 197 24.92 -13.77 -19.73
N SER A 198 24.33 -13.47 -18.58
CA SER A 198 23.44 -12.33 -18.43
C SER A 198 24.22 -11.03 -18.21
N PRO A 199 23.86 -9.92 -18.87
CA PRO A 199 24.43 -8.61 -18.54
C PRO A 199 24.12 -8.15 -17.11
N TYR A 200 23.17 -8.82 -16.44
CA TYR A 200 22.77 -8.58 -15.05
C TYR A 200 23.26 -9.66 -14.08
N ARG A 201 24.22 -10.50 -14.50
CA ARG A 201 24.78 -11.62 -13.71
C ARG A 201 25.09 -11.19 -12.27
N ASN A 202 25.94 -10.18 -12.12
CA ASN A 202 26.39 -9.73 -10.81
C ASN A 202 25.24 -9.18 -9.94
N ALA A 203 24.33 -8.40 -10.55
CA ALA A 203 23.17 -7.85 -9.83
C ALA A 203 22.23 -8.96 -9.36
N LEU A 204 21.97 -9.98 -10.20
CA LEU A 204 21.10 -11.10 -9.85
C LEU A 204 21.71 -12.00 -8.77
N ALA A 205 23.02 -12.27 -8.88
CA ALA A 205 23.73 -13.03 -7.86
C ALA A 205 23.76 -12.32 -6.51
N VAL A 206 24.07 -11.03 -6.47
CA VAL A 206 24.05 -10.23 -5.25
C VAL A 206 22.64 -10.14 -4.68
N CYS A 207 21.60 -10.04 -5.53
CA CYS A 207 20.21 -10.06 -5.07
C CYS A 207 19.87 -11.37 -4.32
N LEU A 208 20.31 -12.51 -4.86
CA LEU A 208 20.12 -13.82 -4.24
C LEU A 208 20.94 -13.96 -2.94
N LEU A 209 22.20 -13.59 -2.94
CA LEU A 209 23.13 -13.83 -1.82
C LEU A 209 22.92 -12.85 -0.65
N ALA A 210 22.67 -11.57 -0.95
CA ALA A 210 22.49 -10.52 0.04
C ALA A 210 21.02 -10.27 0.42
N GLY A 211 20.06 -10.89 -0.28
CA GLY A 211 18.64 -10.76 0.02
C GLY A 211 18.11 -9.32 -0.04
N LEU A 212 18.72 -8.45 -0.83
CA LEU A 212 18.31 -7.05 -0.99
C LEU A 212 16.95 -6.95 -1.69
N ARG A 213 16.17 -5.92 -1.34
CA ARG A 213 15.00 -5.57 -2.18
C ARG A 213 15.50 -5.02 -3.52
N GLU A 214 14.73 -5.24 -4.60
CA GLU A 214 15.09 -4.76 -5.95
C GLU A 214 15.51 -3.28 -5.97
N GLY A 215 14.75 -2.40 -5.32
CA GLY A 215 15.11 -0.99 -5.24
C GLY A 215 16.35 -0.70 -4.39
N GLU A 216 16.61 -1.46 -3.33
CA GLU A 216 17.82 -1.38 -2.49
C GLU A 216 19.06 -1.82 -3.28
N LEU A 217 18.93 -2.94 -4.01
CA LEU A 217 19.98 -3.45 -4.88
C LEU A 217 20.38 -2.42 -5.96
N LEU A 218 19.40 -1.94 -6.73
CA LEU A 218 19.64 -1.03 -7.85
C LEU A 218 19.99 0.40 -7.40
N GLY A 219 19.73 0.75 -6.15
CA GLY A 219 20.11 2.01 -5.54
C GLY A 219 21.35 1.94 -4.65
N LEU A 220 22.05 0.80 -4.61
CA LEU A 220 23.24 0.62 -3.74
C LEU A 220 24.44 1.40 -4.29
N PRO A 221 25.03 2.35 -3.52
CA PRO A 221 26.24 3.03 -3.94
C PRO A 221 27.51 2.30 -3.46
N TRP A 222 28.63 2.47 -4.15
CA TRP A 222 29.91 1.88 -3.76
C TRP A 222 30.40 2.33 -2.38
N SER A 223 30.06 3.52 -1.94
CA SER A 223 30.40 4.04 -0.60
C SER A 223 29.80 3.23 0.55
N GLN A 224 28.81 2.39 0.27
CA GLN A 224 28.15 1.54 1.25
C GLN A 224 28.57 0.08 1.20
N VAL A 225 29.59 -0.25 0.38
CA VAL A 225 30.18 -1.59 0.28
C VAL A 225 31.57 -1.57 0.91
N ASP A 226 31.69 -2.18 2.07
CA ASP A 226 32.97 -2.33 2.79
C ASP A 226 33.57 -3.71 2.47
N PHE A 227 34.57 -3.73 1.57
CA PHE A 227 35.24 -4.96 1.15
C PHE A 227 36.19 -5.53 2.22
N GLU A 228 36.68 -4.70 3.13
CA GLU A 228 37.60 -5.15 4.18
C GLU A 228 36.83 -5.84 5.31
N LYS A 229 35.72 -5.25 5.72
CA LYS A 229 34.87 -5.81 6.79
C LYS A 229 33.83 -6.81 6.27
N GLY A 230 33.71 -7.00 4.95
CA GLY A 230 32.68 -7.86 4.38
C GLY A 230 31.25 -7.37 4.68
N ARG A 231 30.98 -6.06 4.59
CA ARG A 231 29.71 -5.44 5.00
C ARG A 231 29.08 -4.63 3.90
N ILE A 232 27.75 -4.63 3.87
CA ILE A 232 26.94 -3.76 3.02
C ILE A 232 25.97 -2.98 3.90
N THR A 233 25.97 -1.65 3.80
CA THR A 233 25.02 -0.79 4.48
C THR A 233 23.89 -0.40 3.53
N VAL A 234 22.66 -0.69 3.88
CA VAL A 234 21.47 -0.41 3.08
C VAL A 234 20.73 0.79 3.67
N SER A 235 20.88 1.95 3.05
CA SER A 235 20.26 3.20 3.52
C SER A 235 19.36 3.87 2.49
N GLN A 236 19.47 3.48 1.21
CA GLN A 236 18.76 4.13 0.11
C GLN A 236 18.20 3.10 -0.87
N GLN A 237 17.36 3.55 -1.79
CA GLN A 237 16.75 2.72 -2.81
C GLN A 237 16.46 3.51 -4.09
N LEU A 238 16.59 2.88 -5.23
CA LEU A 238 16.14 3.41 -6.51
C LEU A 238 14.61 3.32 -6.57
N GLN A 239 13.96 4.44 -6.88
CA GLN A 239 12.51 4.50 -7.08
C GLN A 239 12.19 5.15 -8.43
N ARG A 240 11.03 4.78 -8.98
CA ARG A 240 10.51 5.38 -10.21
C ARG A 240 9.48 6.45 -9.89
N GLU A 241 9.71 7.67 -10.37
CA GLU A 241 8.75 8.76 -10.27
C GLU A 241 7.68 8.62 -11.35
N LYS A 242 6.42 8.42 -10.94
CA LYS A 242 5.32 8.24 -11.89
C LYS A 242 4.83 9.56 -12.51
N LYS A 243 5.10 10.72 -11.90
CA LYS A 243 4.60 12.04 -12.35
C LYS A 243 5.46 12.67 -13.45
N LYS A 244 6.75 12.39 -13.52
CA LYS A 244 7.70 12.97 -14.50
C LYS A 244 8.19 11.91 -15.48
N ASN A 245 7.38 11.53 -16.45
CA ASN A 245 7.74 10.60 -17.54
C ASN A 245 8.44 9.31 -17.09
N GLY A 246 8.23 8.89 -15.83
CA GLY A 246 8.83 7.69 -15.29
C GLY A 246 10.32 7.81 -14.94
N ALA A 247 10.82 9.03 -14.70
CA ALA A 247 12.17 9.25 -14.21
C ALA A 247 12.45 8.45 -12.94
N TYR A 248 13.69 8.04 -12.79
CA TYR A 248 14.16 7.35 -11.59
C TYR A 248 14.81 8.37 -10.65
N TYR A 249 14.76 8.10 -9.36
CA TYR A 249 15.44 8.90 -8.33
C TYR A 249 15.87 8.01 -7.17
N ILE A 250 16.90 8.46 -6.46
CA ILE A 250 17.35 7.82 -5.23
C ILE A 250 16.54 8.39 -4.06
N ALA A 251 15.94 7.50 -3.30
CA ALA A 251 15.26 7.85 -2.05
C ALA A 251 16.15 7.45 -0.86
N ASP A 252 16.43 8.39 0.02
CA ASP A 252 17.33 8.23 1.17
C ASP A 252 16.81 7.31 2.27
N THR A 253 15.59 6.80 2.15
CA THR A 253 15.00 5.95 3.18
C THR A 253 14.51 4.63 2.63
N THR A 254 14.90 3.55 3.28
CA THR A 254 14.26 2.25 3.15
C THR A 254 12.79 2.32 3.60
N LYS A 255 12.02 1.27 3.34
CA LYS A 255 10.59 1.20 3.76
C LYS A 255 10.43 1.36 5.29
N SER A 256 11.42 0.93 6.07
CA SER A 256 11.45 1.03 7.54
C SER A 256 11.97 2.38 8.07
N GLY A 257 12.53 3.24 7.19
CA GLY A 257 13.09 4.54 7.58
C GLY A 257 14.45 4.50 8.30
N LYS A 258 14.99 3.30 8.56
CA LYS A 258 16.29 3.13 9.23
C LYS A 258 17.28 2.40 8.32
N PRO A 259 18.55 2.85 8.24
CA PRO A 259 19.59 2.08 7.58
C PRO A 259 19.85 0.78 8.35
N ARG A 260 20.30 -0.24 7.62
CA ARG A 260 20.78 -1.50 8.21
C ARG A 260 22.08 -1.92 7.57
N THR A 261 22.96 -2.52 8.35
CA THR A 261 24.21 -3.13 7.86
C THR A 261 24.04 -4.64 7.88
N ILE A 262 24.43 -5.29 6.78
CA ILE A 262 24.37 -6.74 6.61
C ILE A 262 25.76 -7.28 6.29
N GLU A 263 26.01 -8.54 6.67
CA GLU A 263 27.23 -9.30 6.35
C GLU A 263 26.83 -10.47 5.46
N PRO A 264 26.74 -10.28 4.13
CA PRO A 264 26.41 -11.36 3.22
C PRO A 264 27.58 -12.35 3.08
N PRO A 265 27.34 -13.58 2.54
CA PRO A 265 28.39 -14.55 2.32
C PRO A 265 29.57 -13.98 1.48
N PRO A 266 30.83 -14.41 1.72
CA PRO A 266 32.00 -13.91 0.99
C PRO A 266 31.86 -13.99 -0.54
N LEU A 267 31.18 -15.00 -1.06
CA LEU A 267 30.86 -15.15 -2.48
C LEU A 267 30.14 -13.90 -3.07
N CYS A 268 29.33 -13.20 -2.28
CA CYS A 268 28.69 -11.96 -2.70
C CYS A 268 29.72 -10.88 -3.12
N PHE A 269 30.84 -10.81 -2.41
CA PHE A 269 31.90 -9.83 -2.70
C PHE A 269 32.73 -10.19 -3.93
N GLU A 270 32.75 -11.43 -4.37
CA GLU A 270 33.35 -11.82 -5.66
C GLU A 270 32.55 -11.20 -6.81
N TYR A 271 31.21 -11.33 -6.81
CA TYR A 271 30.35 -10.68 -7.80
C TYR A 271 30.44 -9.14 -7.74
N LEU A 272 30.60 -8.57 -6.56
CA LEU A 272 30.81 -7.12 -6.43
C LEU A 272 32.16 -6.66 -6.98
N ARG A 273 33.24 -7.45 -6.81
CA ARG A 273 34.55 -7.16 -7.45
C ARG A 273 34.46 -7.29 -8.97
N ASP A 274 33.73 -8.30 -9.48
CA ASP A 274 33.47 -8.44 -10.91
C ASP A 274 32.72 -7.24 -11.47
N GLU A 275 31.71 -6.77 -10.75
CA GLU A 275 30.95 -5.59 -11.16
C GLU A 275 31.82 -4.33 -11.19
N LYS A 276 32.72 -4.16 -10.22
CA LYS A 276 33.68 -3.05 -10.22
C LYS A 276 34.60 -3.10 -11.44
N ARG A 277 35.07 -4.31 -11.84
CA ARG A 277 35.86 -4.50 -13.08
C ARG A 277 35.06 -4.18 -14.33
N ARG A 278 33.81 -4.65 -14.40
CA ARG A 278 32.88 -4.36 -15.51
C ARG A 278 32.64 -2.86 -15.67
N GLN A 279 32.40 -2.15 -14.57
CA GLN A 279 32.22 -0.70 -14.61
C GLN A 279 33.48 0.04 -15.06
N ALA A 280 34.66 -0.38 -14.61
CA ALA A 280 35.93 0.22 -15.07
C ALA A 280 36.12 0.05 -16.58
N GLN A 281 35.79 -1.11 -17.13
CA GLN A 281 35.83 -1.36 -18.58
C GLN A 281 34.81 -0.49 -19.33
N ASN A 282 33.58 -0.40 -18.83
CA ASN A 282 32.53 0.43 -19.43
C ASN A 282 32.91 1.92 -19.41
N LYS A 283 33.52 2.39 -18.33
CA LYS A 283 34.05 3.76 -18.23
C LYS A 283 35.11 4.05 -19.29
N LEU A 284 36.01 3.13 -19.51
CA LEU A 284 37.02 3.27 -20.56
C LEU A 284 36.40 3.31 -21.97
N LYS A 285 35.41 2.43 -22.23
CA LYS A 285 34.70 2.37 -23.52
C LYS A 285 33.83 3.59 -23.77
N GLY A 286 33.09 4.03 -22.74
CA GLY A 286 32.13 5.14 -22.81
C GLY A 286 32.79 6.52 -22.81
N GLY A 287 34.03 6.62 -22.31
CA GLY A 287 34.79 7.87 -22.29
C GLY A 287 34.01 9.02 -21.65
N LYS A 288 33.84 10.11 -22.37
CA LYS A 288 33.09 11.30 -21.88
C LYS A 288 31.58 11.08 -21.73
N LEU A 289 31.01 10.05 -22.35
CA LEU A 289 29.58 9.74 -22.24
C LEU A 289 29.28 8.93 -20.97
N TRP A 290 30.27 8.34 -20.34
CA TRP A 290 30.07 7.57 -19.12
C TRP A 290 29.91 8.49 -17.90
N SER A 291 28.81 8.31 -17.15
CA SER A 291 28.52 9.10 -15.95
C SER A 291 27.81 8.28 -14.90
N ASN A 292 28.44 8.09 -13.72
CA ASN A 292 27.85 7.49 -12.54
C ASN A 292 27.86 8.52 -11.38
N ALA A 293 27.04 9.56 -11.53
CA ALA A 293 26.99 10.67 -10.59
C ALA A 293 26.58 10.24 -9.16
N GLU A 294 25.75 9.20 -9.04
CA GLU A 294 25.25 8.66 -7.77
C GLU A 294 26.15 7.54 -7.21
N ASN A 295 27.26 7.25 -7.90
CA ASN A 295 28.24 6.23 -7.51
C ASN A 295 27.63 4.84 -7.28
N LEU A 296 26.63 4.46 -8.10
CA LEU A 296 25.91 3.20 -7.95
C LEU A 296 26.79 1.98 -8.29
N VAL A 297 26.53 0.89 -7.58
CA VAL A 297 27.17 -0.42 -7.84
C VAL A 297 26.69 -1.01 -9.16
N PHE A 298 25.40 -0.97 -9.44
CA PHE A 298 24.83 -1.58 -10.64
C PHE A 298 24.35 -0.51 -11.61
N THR A 299 25.07 -0.40 -12.75
CA THR A 299 24.81 0.60 -13.77
C THR A 299 24.66 -0.05 -15.15
N ASP A 300 24.08 0.69 -16.08
CA ASP A 300 24.15 0.35 -17.50
C ASP A 300 25.57 0.60 -18.07
N GLU A 301 25.72 0.47 -19.36
CA GLU A 301 27.03 0.62 -20.05
C GLU A 301 27.55 2.07 -20.02
N LEU A 302 26.65 3.05 -19.85
CA LEU A 302 26.99 4.47 -19.78
C LEU A 302 27.12 4.99 -18.34
N GLY A 303 26.99 4.10 -17.34
CA GLY A 303 27.11 4.47 -15.91
C GLY A 303 25.81 4.95 -15.27
N THR A 304 24.71 4.99 -15.99
CA THR A 304 23.42 5.41 -15.40
C THR A 304 22.74 4.22 -14.68
N HIS A 305 21.73 4.50 -13.89
CA HIS A 305 21.02 3.47 -13.16
C HIS A 305 20.37 2.43 -14.08
N LEU A 306 20.33 1.18 -13.65
CA LEU A 306 19.62 0.13 -14.35
C LEU A 306 18.09 0.38 -14.30
N ALA A 307 17.43 0.27 -15.46
CA ALA A 307 15.99 0.37 -15.52
C ALA A 307 15.34 -0.86 -14.86
N ILE A 308 14.57 -0.64 -13.77
CA ILE A 308 13.89 -1.70 -13.01
C ILE A 308 13.12 -2.66 -13.95
N HIS A 309 12.39 -2.11 -14.93
CA HIS A 309 11.63 -2.93 -15.86
C HIS A 309 12.51 -3.84 -16.74
N THR A 310 13.69 -3.37 -17.16
CA THR A 310 14.61 -4.17 -17.98
C THR A 310 15.23 -5.26 -17.11
N PHE A 311 15.68 -4.93 -15.90
CA PHE A 311 16.18 -5.89 -14.93
C PHE A 311 15.14 -7.01 -14.67
N TYR A 312 13.87 -6.63 -14.43
CA TYR A 312 12.77 -7.57 -14.24
C TYR A 312 12.55 -8.48 -15.47
N LYS A 313 12.63 -7.95 -16.70
CA LYS A 313 12.48 -8.75 -17.92
C LYS A 313 13.58 -9.83 -18.04
N TYR A 314 14.83 -9.47 -17.78
CA TYR A 314 15.93 -10.43 -17.82
C TYR A 314 15.77 -11.51 -16.74
N PHE A 315 15.43 -11.11 -15.51
CA PHE A 315 15.09 -12.07 -14.47
C PHE A 315 13.99 -13.04 -14.90
N LYS A 316 12.90 -12.55 -15.50
CA LYS A 316 11.80 -13.41 -15.97
C LYS A 316 12.23 -14.40 -17.05
N LYS A 317 13.13 -14.00 -17.96
CA LYS A 317 13.70 -14.88 -18.97
C LYS A 317 14.51 -16.01 -18.32
N ILE A 318 15.34 -15.66 -17.36
CA ILE A 318 16.16 -16.63 -16.60
C ILE A 318 15.27 -17.55 -15.74
N ALA A 319 14.31 -16.99 -15.04
CA ALA A 319 13.38 -17.79 -14.24
C ALA A 319 12.60 -18.80 -15.11
N ALA A 320 12.19 -18.41 -16.31
CA ALA A 320 11.52 -19.32 -17.25
C ALA A 320 12.46 -20.43 -17.74
N SER A 321 13.75 -20.15 -18.02
CA SER A 321 14.71 -21.15 -18.51
C SER A 321 15.00 -22.23 -17.48
N ILE A 322 14.88 -21.94 -16.17
CA ILE A 322 15.05 -22.92 -15.09
C ILE A 322 13.73 -23.57 -14.65
N GLY A 323 12.64 -23.41 -15.43
CA GLY A 323 11.35 -24.01 -15.12
C GLY A 323 10.54 -23.29 -14.03
N ARG A 324 10.91 -22.04 -13.67
CA ARG A 324 10.23 -21.23 -12.63
C ARG A 324 9.62 -19.94 -13.21
N PRO A 325 8.75 -20.01 -14.25
CA PRO A 325 8.19 -18.83 -14.91
C PRO A 325 7.38 -17.92 -13.98
N ASP A 326 6.86 -18.47 -12.88
CA ASP A 326 6.09 -17.70 -11.91
C ASP A 326 6.92 -16.97 -10.88
N ALA A 327 8.23 -17.23 -10.78
CA ALA A 327 9.12 -16.56 -9.84
C ALA A 327 9.21 -15.05 -10.12
N ARG A 328 9.46 -14.29 -9.08
CA ARG A 328 9.63 -12.83 -9.08
C ARG A 328 11.00 -12.48 -8.52
N VAL A 329 11.54 -11.33 -8.87
CA VAL A 329 12.80 -10.83 -8.27
C VAL A 329 12.76 -10.88 -6.74
N HIS A 330 11.60 -10.56 -6.15
CA HIS A 330 11.45 -10.60 -4.68
C HIS A 330 11.55 -12.01 -4.09
N ASP A 331 11.32 -13.05 -4.89
CA ASP A 331 11.43 -14.43 -4.45
C ASP A 331 12.91 -14.84 -4.27
N LEU A 332 13.89 -14.15 -4.92
CA LEU A 332 15.33 -14.29 -4.62
C LEU A 332 15.63 -13.90 -3.17
N ARG A 333 15.03 -12.84 -2.70
CA ARG A 333 15.15 -12.42 -1.28
C ARG A 333 14.50 -13.44 -0.34
N HIS A 334 13.39 -14.04 -0.73
CA HIS A 334 12.77 -15.13 0.04
C HIS A 334 13.68 -16.35 0.08
N THR A 335 14.32 -16.66 -1.05
CA THR A 335 15.32 -17.72 -1.15
C THR A 335 16.50 -17.46 -0.21
N ALA A 336 17.06 -16.24 -0.20
CA ALA A 336 18.13 -15.88 0.72
C ALA A 336 17.73 -16.14 2.20
N ALA A 337 16.52 -15.71 2.60
CA ALA A 337 16.02 -15.98 3.95
C ALA A 337 15.88 -17.47 4.25
N THR A 338 15.36 -18.26 3.29
CA THR A 338 15.21 -19.71 3.43
C THR A 338 16.57 -20.39 3.59
N VAL A 339 17.55 -20.03 2.75
CA VAL A 339 18.92 -20.57 2.83
C VAL A 339 19.59 -20.22 4.16
N MET A 340 19.45 -18.99 4.65
CA MET A 340 19.98 -18.60 5.96
C MET A 340 19.37 -19.41 7.09
N ILE A 341 18.06 -19.63 7.10
CA ILE A 341 17.39 -20.46 8.09
C ILE A 341 17.85 -21.92 7.97
N ALA A 342 17.93 -22.46 6.75
CA ALA A 342 18.39 -23.82 6.50
C ALA A 342 19.86 -24.02 6.95
N SER A 343 20.72 -22.99 6.80
CA SER A 343 22.10 -23.02 7.31
C SER A 343 22.21 -22.89 8.83
N GLY A 344 21.08 -22.68 9.54
CA GLY A 344 21.01 -22.65 10.99
C GLY A 344 21.10 -21.27 11.62
N ALA A 345 20.91 -20.21 10.85
CA ALA A 345 20.77 -18.88 11.40
C ALA A 345 19.49 -18.77 12.25
N ASP A 346 19.56 -18.07 13.37
CA ASP A 346 18.38 -17.83 14.20
C ASP A 346 17.43 -16.82 13.51
N ILE A 347 16.13 -16.93 13.81
CA ILE A 347 15.08 -16.15 13.17
C ILE A 347 15.29 -14.65 13.37
N LYS A 348 15.79 -14.24 14.53
CA LYS A 348 16.01 -12.81 14.83
C LYS A 348 17.13 -12.24 13.99
N SER A 349 18.24 -12.96 13.84
CA SER A 349 19.34 -12.58 12.95
C SER A 349 18.88 -12.46 11.50
N VAL A 350 18.05 -13.39 11.03
CA VAL A 350 17.47 -13.32 9.67
C VAL A 350 16.55 -12.11 9.52
N GLU A 351 15.72 -11.79 10.52
CA GLU A 351 14.89 -10.59 10.49
C GLU A 351 15.69 -9.30 10.40
N ASP A 352 16.72 -9.19 11.23
CA ASP A 352 17.59 -8.01 11.28
C ASP A 352 18.37 -7.86 9.97
N PHE A 353 18.91 -8.95 9.43
CA PHE A 353 19.58 -8.99 8.13
C PHE A 353 18.64 -8.57 7.00
N MET A 354 17.44 -9.13 6.95
CA MET A 354 16.45 -8.80 5.93
C MET A 354 15.84 -7.40 6.13
N GLY A 355 15.83 -6.85 7.36
CA GLY A 355 15.12 -5.61 7.67
C GLY A 355 13.60 -5.77 7.47
N HIS A 356 13.04 -6.85 8.03
CA HIS A 356 11.60 -7.07 8.08
C HIS A 356 10.97 -6.26 9.22
N ALA A 357 9.80 -5.68 8.95
CA ALA A 357 9.09 -4.91 9.98
C ALA A 357 8.30 -5.80 10.95
N THR A 358 8.10 -7.09 10.62
CA THR A 358 7.31 -8.04 11.43
C THR A 358 7.85 -9.46 11.26
N ALA A 359 7.93 -10.19 12.38
CA ALA A 359 8.32 -11.60 12.46
C ALA A 359 7.42 -12.55 11.65
N SER A 360 6.17 -12.18 11.43
CA SER A 360 5.19 -13.04 10.77
C SER A 360 5.60 -13.50 9.37
N PHE A 361 6.44 -12.73 8.69
CA PHE A 361 6.95 -13.10 7.37
C PHE A 361 8.01 -14.22 7.48
N THR A 362 8.97 -14.07 8.37
CA THR A 362 10.02 -15.06 8.63
C THR A 362 9.43 -16.36 9.16
N LEU A 363 8.39 -16.27 10.00
CA LEU A 363 7.65 -17.43 10.51
C LEU A 363 6.88 -18.16 9.40
N ASN A 364 6.32 -17.48 8.40
CA ASN A 364 5.66 -18.13 7.26
C ASN A 364 6.67 -18.87 6.35
N VAL A 365 7.89 -18.37 6.22
CA VAL A 365 8.99 -19.10 5.55
C VAL A 365 9.39 -20.30 6.39
N TYR A 366 9.44 -20.17 7.72
CA TYR A 366 9.78 -21.25 8.66
C TYR A 366 8.72 -22.36 8.72
N ALA A 367 7.45 -22.06 8.48
CA ALA A 367 6.36 -23.06 8.47
C ALA A 367 6.51 -24.13 7.37
N HIS A 368 7.37 -23.88 6.38
CA HIS A 368 7.76 -24.85 5.35
C HIS A 368 9.07 -25.58 5.69
N THR A 369 9.45 -25.66 7.00
CA THR A 369 10.64 -26.39 7.44
C THR A 369 10.56 -27.85 7.03
N SER A 370 11.60 -28.30 6.32
CA SER A 370 11.72 -29.67 5.88
C SER A 370 11.95 -30.59 7.09
N GLU A 371 11.60 -31.89 6.97
CA GLU A 371 11.98 -32.93 7.96
C GLU A 371 13.49 -32.93 8.26
N GLN A 372 14.31 -32.57 7.29
CA GLN A 372 15.75 -32.45 7.42
C GLN A 372 16.14 -31.40 8.49
N MET A 373 15.48 -30.22 8.51
CA MET A 373 15.78 -29.18 9.52
C MET A 373 15.43 -29.64 10.94
N MET A 374 14.39 -30.48 11.11
CA MET A 374 14.09 -31.09 12.43
C MET A 374 15.19 -32.06 12.85
N ARG A 375 15.68 -32.88 11.92
CA ARG A 375 16.81 -33.83 12.19
C ARG A 375 18.09 -33.07 12.53
N ASP A 376 18.41 -32.02 11.78
CA ASP A 376 19.61 -31.19 12.02
C ASP A 376 19.52 -30.46 13.37
N THR A 377 18.34 -29.99 13.76
CA THR A 377 18.10 -29.38 15.08
C THR A 377 18.32 -30.40 16.19
N ALA A 378 17.82 -31.63 16.05
CA ALA A 378 18.04 -32.71 17.01
C ALA A 378 19.53 -33.04 17.13
N ALA A 379 20.25 -33.17 16.01
CA ALA A 379 21.69 -33.44 15.99
C ALA A 379 22.50 -32.30 16.67
N ARG A 380 22.18 -31.05 16.41
CA ARG A 380 22.83 -29.89 17.07
C ARG A 380 22.55 -29.87 18.57
N THR A 381 21.32 -30.15 18.97
CA THR A 381 20.94 -30.23 20.39
C THR A 381 21.68 -31.35 21.10
N GLN A 382 21.81 -32.51 20.47
CA GLN A 382 22.59 -33.64 21.00
C GLN A 382 24.06 -33.24 21.18
N SER A 383 24.68 -32.65 20.14
CA SER A 383 26.08 -32.21 20.21
C SER A 383 26.32 -31.17 21.31
N TYR A 384 25.37 -30.30 21.58
CA TYR A 384 25.45 -29.34 22.66
C TYR A 384 25.43 -30.00 24.03
N TYR A 385 24.53 -30.96 24.26
CA TYR A 385 24.51 -31.75 25.50
C TYR A 385 25.79 -32.55 25.70
N GLU A 386 26.37 -33.10 24.64
CA GLU A 386 27.63 -33.85 24.73
C GLU A 386 28.82 -32.95 25.13
N LYS A 387 28.84 -31.69 24.66
CA LYS A 387 29.82 -30.70 25.10
C LYS A 387 29.68 -30.37 26.59
N LEU A 388 28.42 -30.17 27.05
CA LEU A 388 28.17 -29.90 28.48
C LEU A 388 28.53 -31.07 29.41
N LYS A 389 28.44 -32.31 28.92
CA LYS A 389 28.86 -33.47 29.70
C LYS A 389 30.38 -33.66 29.81
N LYS A 390 31.14 -33.01 28.90
CA LYS A 390 32.63 -33.05 28.89
C LYS A 390 33.26 -31.85 29.58
N ALA A 391 32.50 -30.83 29.91
CA ALA A 391 32.91 -29.66 30.70
C ALA A 391 32.64 -29.89 32.19
#